data_9500de033b8141fda23e6aca40b6ae19
#
_entry.id   9500de033b8141fda23e6aca40b6ae19
#
_cell.length_a   1.000
_cell.length_b   1.000
_cell.length_c   1.000
_cell.angle_alpha   90.00
_cell.angle_beta   90.00
_cell.angle_gamma   90.00
#
_symmetry.space_group_name_H-M   'P 1'
#
loop_
_entity.id
_entity.type
_entity.pdbx_description
1 polymer ?
#
loop_
_entity_poly.entity_id
_entity_poly.type
_entity_poly.pdbx_seq_one_letter_code
_entity_poly.pdbx_strand_id
1 'polypeptide(L)'
;MIEDFRNEWNDDSPRLTVHTSGSTGKPKPILVEKRKMEASARKTCAFLGLQPGDTALLCLPLDFIAGKMMAVRAFVCGLQLITVTPDGHPLRHEDTGAACPFSPPIAFAAMIPMQVYNSLQVPEERARLMRIRHLIIGGGAVDPALEQALRSFPNAVWSTYGMTETLSHIAMRRLNGPAADEWYTPLDHVEVALNADGCLVIHAPDVADEPVVTNDLAEIAPDGYHFRILGRRDNVICSGGIKIQTEEVERLLLPHLSAPFMITHRNDARFGEIVVMLTEAEDLQTAEEICCKVLPKYWQPRLYRHIDSLPMTATGKPDRAKAARMAAL
;
A
#
# COMPACT_ATOMS: atom_id res chain seq x y z
N MET A 1 19.43 -6.49 -15.66
CA MET A 1 18.49 -6.13 -14.51
C MET A 1 18.33 -7.29 -13.51
N ILE A 2 17.60 -8.37 -13.80
CA ILE A 2 17.43 -9.44 -12.79
C ILE A 2 18.71 -10.22 -12.53
N GLU A 3 19.51 -10.50 -13.57
CA GLU A 3 20.80 -11.18 -13.44
C GLU A 3 21.82 -10.32 -12.68
N ASP A 4 21.83 -9.02 -12.88
CA ASP A 4 22.72 -8.09 -12.12
C ASP A 4 22.36 -8.14 -10.63
N PHE A 5 21.04 -8.12 -10.32
CA PHE A 5 20.59 -8.24 -8.94
C PHE A 5 20.87 -9.63 -8.35
N ARG A 6 20.79 -10.69 -9.16
CA ARG A 6 21.17 -12.05 -8.74
C ARG A 6 22.66 -12.12 -8.38
N ASN A 7 23.51 -11.47 -9.18
CA ASN A 7 24.95 -11.40 -8.91
C ASN A 7 25.22 -10.59 -7.62
N GLU A 8 24.55 -9.43 -7.42
CA GLU A 8 24.61 -8.65 -6.18
C GLU A 8 24.09 -9.46 -4.96
N TRP A 9 23.04 -10.27 -5.15
CA TRP A 9 22.50 -11.12 -4.09
C TRP A 9 23.48 -12.24 -3.68
N ASN A 10 24.19 -12.82 -4.64
CA ASN A 10 25.08 -13.95 -4.45
C ASN A 10 26.53 -13.56 -4.16
N ASP A 11 26.88 -12.28 -4.16
CA ASP A 11 28.23 -11.85 -3.77
C ASP A 11 28.50 -12.06 -2.28
N ASP A 12 29.79 -11.97 -1.88
CA ASP A 12 30.23 -12.19 -0.51
C ASP A 12 29.82 -11.09 0.48
N SER A 13 29.24 -9.98 0.00
CA SER A 13 28.77 -8.89 0.87
C SER A 13 27.59 -9.37 1.72
N PRO A 14 27.62 -9.23 3.05
CA PRO A 14 26.48 -9.57 3.90
C PRO A 14 25.33 -8.55 3.79
N ARG A 15 25.53 -7.45 3.07
CA ARG A 15 24.60 -6.33 2.95
C ARG A 15 24.44 -5.90 1.51
N LEU A 16 23.31 -5.27 1.22
CA LEU A 16 23.05 -4.60 -0.05
C LEU A 16 22.32 -3.27 0.16
N THR A 17 22.39 -2.40 -0.84
CA THR A 17 21.72 -1.09 -0.81
C THR A 17 20.30 -1.19 -1.34
N VAL A 18 19.35 -0.66 -0.58
CA VAL A 18 17.97 -0.44 -1.00
C VAL A 18 17.63 1.04 -0.92
N HIS A 19 16.63 1.49 -1.68
CA HIS A 19 16.16 2.87 -1.63
C HIS A 19 14.77 2.95 -1.03
N THR A 20 14.56 3.92 -0.14
CA THR A 20 13.21 4.23 0.35
C THR A 20 12.37 4.78 -0.78
N SER A 21 11.08 4.42 -0.83
CA SER A 21 10.13 4.97 -1.82
C SER A 21 9.77 6.45 -1.56
N GLY A 22 10.32 7.06 -0.51
CA GLY A 22 10.24 8.48 -0.16
C GLY A 22 8.83 9.06 -0.21
N SER A 23 8.03 8.91 0.83
CA SER A 23 6.76 9.67 0.97
C SER A 23 6.99 11.17 1.22
N THR A 24 8.22 11.58 1.58
CA THR A 24 8.55 12.94 2.01
C THR A 24 9.75 13.57 1.28
N GLY A 25 10.29 12.95 0.20
CA GLY A 25 11.45 13.52 -0.47
C GLY A 25 12.18 12.58 -1.43
N LYS A 26 13.43 12.93 -1.76
CA LYS A 26 14.29 12.09 -2.62
C LYS A 26 14.54 10.73 -1.97
N PRO A 27 14.55 9.62 -2.76
CA PRO A 27 14.90 8.29 -2.25
C PRO A 27 16.22 8.31 -1.49
N LYS A 28 16.25 7.79 -0.27
CA LYS A 28 17.46 7.68 0.53
C LYS A 28 17.99 6.25 0.44
N PRO A 29 19.29 6.06 0.19
CA PRO A 29 19.90 4.75 0.24
C PRO A 29 19.95 4.26 1.70
N ILE A 30 19.57 3.00 1.91
CA ILE A 30 19.67 2.30 3.18
C ILE A 30 20.44 1.01 2.94
N LEU A 31 21.42 0.73 3.79
CA LEU A 31 22.18 -0.52 3.75
C LEU A 31 21.47 -1.57 4.60
N VAL A 32 21.05 -2.66 4.00
CA VAL A 32 20.28 -3.73 4.65
C VAL A 32 21.03 -5.05 4.64
N GLU A 33 20.81 -5.87 5.66
CA GLU A 33 21.44 -7.18 5.77
C GLU A 33 20.67 -8.23 4.94
N LYS A 34 21.40 -8.97 4.09
CA LYS A 34 20.81 -10.05 3.27
C LYS A 34 20.08 -11.09 4.12
N ARG A 35 20.63 -11.46 5.30
CA ARG A 35 19.99 -12.41 6.22
C ARG A 35 18.59 -11.97 6.67
N LYS A 36 18.39 -10.65 6.90
CA LYS A 36 17.08 -10.10 7.29
C LYS A 36 16.09 -10.12 6.13
N MET A 37 16.57 -9.83 4.91
CA MET A 37 15.75 -9.98 3.70
C MET A 37 15.34 -11.44 3.47
N GLU A 38 16.26 -12.38 3.74
CA GLU A 38 15.97 -13.81 3.68
C GLU A 38 14.90 -14.22 4.69
N ALA A 39 15.01 -13.78 5.95
CA ALA A 39 14.02 -14.03 6.99
C ALA A 39 12.63 -13.51 6.58
N SER A 40 12.55 -12.26 6.10
CA SER A 40 11.30 -11.67 5.58
C SER A 40 10.72 -12.47 4.41
N ALA A 41 11.56 -12.93 3.48
CA ALA A 41 11.13 -13.72 2.33
C ALA A 41 10.51 -15.06 2.77
N ARG A 42 11.18 -15.77 3.68
CA ARG A 42 10.70 -17.06 4.21
C ARG A 42 9.36 -16.91 4.95
N LYS A 43 9.19 -15.87 5.76
CA LYS A 43 7.93 -15.58 6.46
C LYS A 43 6.76 -15.40 5.48
N THR A 44 6.97 -14.61 4.41
CA THR A 44 5.94 -14.43 3.37
C THR A 44 5.59 -15.75 2.69
N CYS A 45 6.60 -16.53 2.28
CA CYS A 45 6.38 -17.80 1.59
C CYS A 45 5.69 -18.82 2.49
N ALA A 46 6.06 -18.89 3.78
CA ALA A 46 5.43 -19.76 4.77
C ALA A 46 3.95 -19.36 5.01
N PHE A 47 3.67 -18.07 5.21
CA PHE A 47 2.31 -17.58 5.43
C PHE A 47 1.38 -17.91 4.25
N LEU A 48 1.87 -17.78 3.01
CA LEU A 48 1.10 -18.06 1.80
C LEU A 48 1.15 -19.53 1.38
N GLY A 49 1.92 -20.37 2.06
CA GLY A 49 2.10 -21.79 1.72
C GLY A 49 2.74 -22.03 0.36
N LEU A 50 3.63 -21.11 -0.10
CA LEU A 50 4.34 -21.23 -1.37
C LEU A 50 5.37 -22.34 -1.30
N GLN A 51 5.49 -23.10 -2.40
CA GLN A 51 6.38 -24.25 -2.52
C GLN A 51 7.47 -23.99 -3.58
N PRO A 52 8.65 -24.62 -3.45
CA PRO A 52 9.64 -24.62 -4.55
C PRO A 52 9.01 -25.06 -5.87
N GLY A 53 9.30 -24.31 -6.95
CA GLY A 53 8.71 -24.53 -8.26
C GLY A 53 7.42 -23.75 -8.53
N ASP A 54 6.79 -23.14 -7.51
CA ASP A 54 5.67 -22.20 -7.73
C ASP A 54 6.12 -21.00 -8.55
N THR A 55 5.26 -20.53 -9.47
CA THR A 55 5.55 -19.37 -10.32
C THR A 55 5.33 -18.06 -9.56
N ALA A 56 6.25 -17.11 -9.70
CA ALA A 56 6.15 -15.79 -9.08
C ALA A 56 6.34 -14.68 -10.12
N LEU A 57 5.47 -13.67 -10.12
CA LEU A 57 5.54 -12.55 -11.07
C LEU A 57 6.32 -11.37 -10.47
N LEU A 58 7.43 -11.00 -11.13
CA LEU A 58 8.15 -9.75 -10.87
C LEU A 58 7.71 -8.69 -11.88
N CYS A 59 6.86 -7.78 -11.44
CA CYS A 59 6.34 -6.64 -12.21
C CYS A 59 6.62 -5.29 -11.53
N LEU A 60 7.49 -5.28 -10.51
CA LEU A 60 7.90 -4.09 -9.76
C LEU A 60 9.38 -3.78 -10.04
N PRO A 61 9.76 -2.49 -10.08
CA PRO A 61 11.15 -2.10 -10.33
C PRO A 61 12.10 -2.62 -9.24
N LEU A 62 13.25 -3.17 -9.65
CA LEU A 62 14.31 -3.62 -8.75
C LEU A 62 15.05 -2.47 -8.04
N ASP A 63 14.84 -1.22 -8.46
CA ASP A 63 15.36 -0.03 -7.77
C ASP A 63 14.74 0.16 -6.38
N PHE A 64 13.54 -0.37 -6.16
CA PHE A 64 12.81 -0.27 -4.90
C PHE A 64 12.79 -1.60 -4.15
N ILE A 65 12.65 -1.50 -2.81
CA ILE A 65 12.64 -2.66 -1.92
C ILE A 65 11.57 -3.70 -2.30
N ALA A 66 10.41 -3.27 -2.79
CA ALA A 66 9.32 -4.18 -3.16
C ALA A 66 9.69 -5.11 -4.31
N GLY A 67 10.35 -4.59 -5.37
CA GLY A 67 10.85 -5.40 -6.48
C GLY A 67 11.99 -6.31 -6.04
N LYS A 68 12.97 -5.79 -5.28
CA LYS A 68 14.06 -6.60 -4.73
C LYS A 68 13.52 -7.76 -3.88
N MET A 69 12.54 -7.50 -2.99
CA MET A 69 11.96 -8.54 -2.15
C MET A 69 11.17 -9.60 -2.94
N MET A 70 10.57 -9.26 -4.09
CA MET A 70 10.00 -10.28 -4.98
C MET A 70 11.08 -11.22 -5.51
N ALA A 71 12.20 -10.70 -5.99
CA ALA A 71 13.32 -11.50 -6.46
C ALA A 71 13.93 -12.34 -5.32
N VAL A 72 14.12 -11.75 -4.14
CA VAL A 72 14.66 -12.46 -2.95
C VAL A 72 13.75 -13.63 -2.55
N ARG A 73 12.42 -13.45 -2.54
CA ARG A 73 11.47 -14.55 -2.29
C ARG A 73 11.67 -15.71 -3.29
N ALA A 74 11.84 -15.37 -4.57
CA ALA A 74 12.07 -16.40 -5.59
C ALA A 74 13.41 -17.11 -5.38
N PHE A 75 14.49 -16.39 -5.08
CA PHE A 75 15.82 -16.98 -4.86
C PHE A 75 15.84 -17.87 -3.62
N VAL A 76 15.27 -17.38 -2.51
CA VAL A 76 15.33 -18.05 -1.19
C VAL A 76 14.37 -19.23 -1.09
N CYS A 77 13.19 -19.12 -1.70
CA CYS A 77 12.13 -20.14 -1.60
C CYS A 77 12.04 -21.03 -2.85
N GLY A 78 12.97 -20.89 -3.81
CA GLY A 78 13.02 -21.73 -5.00
C GLY A 78 11.85 -21.52 -5.96
N LEU A 79 11.29 -20.28 -6.02
CA LEU A 79 10.18 -20.00 -6.93
C LEU A 79 10.68 -19.75 -8.35
N GLN A 80 9.84 -20.08 -9.34
CA GLN A 80 10.10 -19.79 -10.75
C GLN A 80 9.68 -18.36 -11.07
N LEU A 81 10.66 -17.48 -11.26
CA LEU A 81 10.42 -16.06 -11.47
C LEU A 81 10.05 -15.77 -12.93
N ILE A 82 8.87 -15.22 -13.14
CA ILE A 82 8.42 -14.61 -14.39
C ILE A 82 8.66 -13.12 -14.29
N THR A 83 9.46 -12.55 -15.19
CA THR A 83 9.78 -11.13 -15.18
C THR A 83 9.10 -10.42 -16.33
N VAL A 84 8.45 -9.29 -16.03
CA VAL A 84 7.89 -8.37 -17.03
C VAL A 84 8.45 -6.97 -16.81
N THR A 85 8.42 -6.13 -17.83
CA THR A 85 8.79 -4.73 -17.68
C THR A 85 7.83 -4.05 -16.71
N PRO A 86 8.33 -3.39 -15.66
CA PRO A 86 7.48 -2.66 -14.72
C PRO A 86 6.73 -1.52 -15.42
N ASP A 87 5.41 -1.63 -15.46
CA ASP A 87 4.51 -0.59 -15.96
C ASP A 87 3.16 -0.63 -15.25
N GLY A 88 2.18 0.16 -15.71
CA GLY A 88 0.83 0.20 -15.14
C GLY A 88 -0.04 -1.00 -15.52
N HIS A 89 0.37 -1.83 -16.49
CA HIS A 89 -0.38 -2.97 -17.05
C HIS A 89 0.46 -4.25 -17.05
N PRO A 90 0.86 -4.77 -15.88
CA PRO A 90 1.85 -5.85 -15.77
C PRO A 90 1.36 -7.20 -16.31
N LEU A 91 0.07 -7.34 -16.55
CA LEU A 91 -0.54 -8.57 -17.08
C LEU A 91 -0.87 -8.45 -18.58
N ARG A 92 -0.45 -7.36 -19.23
CA ARG A 92 -0.58 -7.21 -20.67
C ARG A 92 0.23 -8.30 -21.39
N HIS A 93 -0.36 -8.87 -22.40
CA HIS A 93 0.32 -9.78 -23.33
C HIS A 93 -0.21 -9.53 -24.73
N GLU A 94 0.67 -9.19 -25.63
CA GLU A 94 0.35 -9.09 -27.04
C GLU A 94 0.51 -10.47 -27.68
N ASP A 95 -0.47 -10.89 -28.47
CA ASP A 95 -0.40 -12.15 -29.20
C ASP A 95 0.56 -11.98 -30.40
N THR A 96 1.84 -12.13 -30.12
CA THR A 96 2.92 -12.09 -31.13
C THR A 96 3.25 -13.48 -31.68
N GLY A 97 2.43 -14.50 -31.37
CA GLY A 97 2.71 -15.90 -31.65
C GLY A 97 3.70 -16.57 -30.67
N ALA A 98 4.25 -15.80 -29.72
CA ALA A 98 5.04 -16.34 -28.62
C ALA A 98 4.14 -16.92 -27.52
N ALA A 99 4.64 -17.94 -26.80
CA ALA A 99 3.90 -18.51 -25.67
C ALA A 99 3.61 -17.45 -24.60
N CYS A 100 2.37 -17.42 -24.13
CA CYS A 100 1.97 -16.50 -23.08
C CYS A 100 2.78 -16.77 -21.80
N PRO A 101 3.53 -15.80 -21.26
CA PRO A 101 4.36 -16.00 -20.07
C PRO A 101 3.54 -16.32 -18.81
N PHE A 102 2.22 -16.10 -18.85
CA PHE A 102 1.28 -16.35 -17.76
C PHE A 102 0.60 -17.74 -17.87
N SER A 103 1.17 -18.65 -18.65
CA SER A 103 0.75 -20.05 -18.77
C SER A 103 1.94 -20.95 -18.41
N PRO A 104 1.93 -21.68 -17.29
CA PRO A 104 0.84 -21.94 -16.33
C PRO A 104 0.43 -20.70 -15.50
N PRO A 105 -0.71 -20.76 -14.79
CA PRO A 105 -1.16 -19.67 -13.92
C PRO A 105 -0.11 -19.30 -12.88
N ILE A 106 -0.01 -18.00 -12.59
CA ILE A 106 0.91 -17.44 -11.58
C ILE A 106 0.46 -17.89 -10.19
N ALA A 107 1.37 -18.47 -9.41
CA ALA A 107 1.09 -18.84 -8.04
C ALA A 107 1.16 -17.63 -7.09
N PHE A 108 2.06 -16.68 -7.33
CA PHE A 108 2.26 -15.53 -6.48
C PHE A 108 2.59 -14.27 -7.26
N ALA A 109 1.93 -13.15 -6.93
CA ALA A 109 2.26 -11.83 -7.46
C ALA A 109 2.16 -10.76 -6.36
N ALA A 110 3.06 -9.77 -6.43
CA ALA A 110 2.97 -8.54 -5.65
C ALA A 110 2.76 -7.36 -6.59
N MET A 111 1.71 -6.57 -6.35
CA MET A 111 1.35 -5.40 -7.16
C MET A 111 1.05 -4.19 -6.28
N ILE A 112 1.14 -3.01 -6.87
CA ILE A 112 0.61 -1.79 -6.26
C ILE A 112 -0.87 -1.59 -6.63
N PRO A 113 -1.65 -0.84 -5.83
CA PRO A 113 -3.08 -0.61 -6.10
C PRO A 113 -3.38 -0.14 -7.51
N MET A 114 -2.56 0.77 -8.06
CA MET A 114 -2.70 1.29 -9.44
C MET A 114 -2.61 0.18 -10.49
N GLN A 115 -1.66 -0.75 -10.37
CA GLN A 115 -1.52 -1.87 -11.32
C GLN A 115 -2.74 -2.79 -11.30
N VAL A 116 -3.26 -3.06 -10.09
CA VAL A 116 -4.49 -3.87 -9.93
C VAL A 116 -5.69 -3.14 -10.52
N TYR A 117 -5.86 -1.85 -10.22
CA TYR A 117 -6.93 -1.02 -10.77
C TYR A 117 -6.91 -1.03 -12.30
N ASN A 118 -5.76 -0.77 -12.92
CA ASN A 118 -5.61 -0.75 -14.36
C ASN A 118 -5.92 -2.11 -14.99
N SER A 119 -5.40 -3.20 -14.39
CA SER A 119 -5.67 -4.56 -14.88
C SER A 119 -7.15 -4.95 -14.78
N LEU A 120 -7.91 -4.36 -13.84
CA LEU A 120 -9.36 -4.57 -13.74
C LEU A 120 -10.14 -3.93 -14.91
N GLN A 121 -9.60 -2.87 -15.54
CA GLN A 121 -10.26 -2.17 -16.64
C GLN A 121 -10.11 -2.91 -17.99
N VAL A 122 -9.17 -3.85 -18.09
CA VAL A 122 -8.88 -4.61 -19.31
C VAL A 122 -9.35 -6.05 -19.14
N PRO A 123 -10.34 -6.55 -19.91
CA PRO A 123 -10.93 -7.89 -19.71
C PRO A 123 -9.93 -9.02 -19.66
N GLU A 124 -8.92 -9.03 -20.54
CA GLU A 124 -7.90 -10.07 -20.62
C GLU A 124 -6.96 -10.04 -19.41
N GLU A 125 -6.56 -8.85 -18.97
CA GLU A 125 -5.72 -8.67 -17.76
C GLU A 125 -6.51 -9.05 -16.51
N ARG A 126 -7.79 -8.65 -16.42
CA ARG A 126 -8.70 -9.05 -15.33
C ARG A 126 -8.82 -10.57 -15.25
N ALA A 127 -8.99 -11.26 -16.38
CA ALA A 127 -9.06 -12.71 -16.41
C ALA A 127 -7.76 -13.37 -15.92
N ARG A 128 -6.59 -12.79 -16.25
CA ARG A 128 -5.29 -13.26 -15.76
C ARG A 128 -5.12 -12.97 -14.26
N LEU A 129 -5.52 -11.77 -13.80
CA LEU A 129 -5.48 -11.37 -12.40
C LEU A 129 -6.29 -12.32 -11.51
N MET A 130 -7.48 -12.74 -11.96
CA MET A 130 -8.35 -13.69 -11.25
C MET A 130 -7.77 -15.10 -11.16
N ARG A 131 -6.75 -15.43 -11.96
CA ARG A 131 -6.07 -16.74 -11.96
C ARG A 131 -4.79 -16.76 -11.13
N ILE A 132 -4.34 -15.64 -10.58
CA ILE A 132 -3.19 -15.59 -9.67
C ILE A 132 -3.60 -16.21 -8.34
N ARG A 133 -2.94 -17.30 -7.91
CA ARG A 133 -3.33 -18.01 -6.67
C ARG A 133 -3.26 -17.13 -5.43
N HIS A 134 -2.18 -16.37 -5.26
CA HIS A 134 -1.99 -15.40 -4.18
C HIS A 134 -1.56 -14.05 -4.76
N LEU A 135 -2.43 -13.07 -4.70
CA LEU A 135 -2.15 -11.69 -5.06
C LEU A 135 -1.97 -10.87 -3.77
N ILE A 136 -0.80 -10.31 -3.55
CA ILE A 136 -0.59 -9.33 -2.48
C ILE A 136 -0.58 -7.91 -3.07
N ILE A 137 -1.25 -6.99 -2.41
CA ILE A 137 -1.34 -5.58 -2.79
C ILE A 137 -0.66 -4.75 -1.71
N GLY A 138 0.36 -3.98 -2.10
CA GLY A 138 1.15 -3.20 -1.16
C GLY A 138 1.65 -1.90 -1.76
N GLY A 139 2.48 -1.17 -1.00
CA GLY A 139 3.01 0.11 -1.44
C GLY A 139 2.06 1.30 -1.29
N GLY A 140 0.79 1.07 -0.98
CA GLY A 140 -0.25 2.07 -0.72
C GLY A 140 -1.48 1.46 -0.10
N ALA A 141 -2.38 2.27 0.43
CA ALA A 141 -3.67 1.81 0.90
C ALA A 141 -4.52 1.30 -0.28
N VAL A 142 -5.26 0.22 -0.04
CA VAL A 142 -6.29 -0.25 -0.97
C VAL A 142 -7.55 0.54 -0.66
N ASP A 143 -8.04 1.31 -1.64
CA ASP A 143 -9.27 2.06 -1.45
C ASP A 143 -10.51 1.13 -1.41
N PRO A 144 -11.61 1.56 -0.78
CA PRO A 144 -12.81 0.73 -0.63
C PRO A 144 -13.45 0.30 -1.95
N ALA A 145 -13.37 1.10 -3.01
CA ALA A 145 -13.95 0.74 -4.31
C ALA A 145 -13.13 -0.38 -4.98
N LEU A 146 -11.80 -0.29 -4.90
CA LEU A 146 -10.91 -1.35 -5.36
C LEU A 146 -11.12 -2.63 -4.53
N GLU A 147 -11.22 -2.52 -3.20
CA GLU A 147 -11.51 -3.66 -2.33
C GLU A 147 -12.84 -4.31 -2.70
N GLN A 148 -13.89 -3.52 -2.93
CA GLN A 148 -15.21 -4.02 -3.35
C GLN A 148 -15.14 -4.75 -4.70
N ALA A 149 -14.37 -4.23 -5.68
CA ALA A 149 -14.19 -4.87 -6.97
C ALA A 149 -13.49 -6.24 -6.87
N LEU A 150 -12.62 -6.40 -5.87
CA LEU A 150 -11.88 -7.64 -5.62
C LEU A 150 -12.66 -8.68 -4.79
N ARG A 151 -13.74 -8.31 -4.11
CA ARG A 151 -14.48 -9.20 -3.20
C ARG A 151 -14.98 -10.50 -3.85
N SER A 152 -15.35 -10.44 -5.12
CA SER A 152 -15.85 -11.60 -5.88
C SER A 152 -14.75 -12.46 -6.51
N PHE A 153 -13.48 -12.13 -6.31
CA PHE A 153 -12.38 -12.87 -6.92
C PHE A 153 -12.26 -14.28 -6.33
N PRO A 154 -12.02 -15.30 -7.16
CA PRO A 154 -11.93 -16.68 -6.69
C PRO A 154 -10.62 -17.00 -5.97
N ASN A 155 -9.58 -16.22 -6.26
CA ASN A 155 -8.23 -16.37 -5.72
C ASN A 155 -8.03 -15.64 -4.39
N ALA A 156 -6.88 -15.86 -3.75
CA ALA A 156 -6.53 -15.20 -2.50
C ALA A 156 -5.95 -13.81 -2.77
N VAL A 157 -6.67 -12.75 -2.38
CA VAL A 157 -6.21 -11.35 -2.48
C VAL A 157 -5.96 -10.79 -1.08
N TRP A 158 -4.78 -10.17 -0.90
CA TRP A 158 -4.30 -9.69 0.39
C TRP A 158 -3.85 -8.24 0.29
N SER A 159 -4.18 -7.44 1.29
CA SER A 159 -3.51 -6.17 1.56
C SER A 159 -2.31 -6.43 2.47
N THR A 160 -1.21 -5.73 2.25
CA THR A 160 -0.01 -5.87 3.08
C THR A 160 0.27 -4.60 3.86
N TYR A 161 0.75 -4.75 5.08
CA TYR A 161 1.24 -3.66 5.90
C TYR A 161 2.72 -3.84 6.21
N GLY A 162 3.51 -2.79 5.98
CA GLY A 162 4.95 -2.76 6.24
C GLY A 162 5.59 -1.52 5.63
N MET A 163 6.87 -1.38 5.85
CA MET A 163 7.66 -0.23 5.43
C MET A 163 9.10 -0.64 5.12
N THR A 164 9.93 0.31 4.66
CA THR A 164 11.33 0.01 4.32
C THR A 164 12.12 -0.39 5.55
N GLU A 165 11.79 0.17 6.70
CA GLU A 165 12.43 -0.10 8.00
C GLU A 165 12.20 -1.55 8.47
N THR A 166 11.13 -2.18 8.01
CA THR A 166 10.83 -3.61 8.20
C THR A 166 11.16 -4.46 6.97
N LEU A 167 11.90 -3.90 5.99
CA LEU A 167 12.31 -4.47 4.70
C LEU A 167 11.15 -4.76 3.74
N SER A 168 10.04 -5.23 4.25
CA SER A 168 8.83 -5.57 3.52
C SER A 168 7.64 -5.54 4.49
N HIS A 169 6.55 -6.18 4.10
CA HIS A 169 5.39 -6.31 4.97
C HIS A 169 5.67 -7.21 6.18
N ILE A 170 5.09 -6.83 7.29
CA ILE A 170 5.11 -7.57 8.55
C ILE A 170 3.74 -8.16 8.90
N ALA A 171 2.71 -7.79 8.17
CA ALA A 171 1.35 -8.28 8.37
C ALA A 171 0.58 -8.31 7.05
N MET A 172 -0.45 -9.14 7.00
CA MET A 172 -1.34 -9.29 5.85
C MET A 172 -2.80 -9.30 6.29
N ARG A 173 -3.66 -8.70 5.46
CA ARG A 173 -5.11 -8.68 5.63
C ARG A 173 -5.79 -9.28 4.41
N ARG A 174 -6.68 -10.25 4.61
CA ARG A 174 -7.45 -10.84 3.52
C ARG A 174 -8.54 -9.87 3.05
N LEU A 175 -8.58 -9.59 1.73
CA LEU A 175 -9.56 -8.65 1.15
C LEU A 175 -10.83 -9.32 0.63
N ASN A 176 -10.80 -10.65 0.39
CA ASN A 176 -11.89 -11.34 -0.29
C ASN A 176 -12.16 -12.74 0.25
N GLY A 177 -13.31 -13.31 -0.17
CA GLY A 177 -13.75 -14.63 0.24
C GLY A 177 -14.24 -14.68 1.70
N PRO A 178 -14.50 -15.89 2.24
CA PRO A 178 -15.02 -16.07 3.60
C PRO A 178 -14.09 -15.60 4.71
N ALA A 179 -12.79 -15.51 4.42
CA ALA A 179 -11.76 -15.03 5.35
C ALA A 179 -11.46 -13.54 5.21
N ALA A 180 -12.29 -12.77 4.46
CA ALA A 180 -12.12 -11.32 4.36
C ALA A 180 -12.33 -10.67 5.72
N ASP A 181 -11.39 -9.80 6.10
CA ASP A 181 -11.38 -9.12 7.39
C ASP A 181 -10.87 -7.68 7.23
N GLU A 182 -11.12 -6.83 8.21
CA GLU A 182 -10.54 -5.49 8.32
C GLU A 182 -9.23 -5.49 9.13
N TRP A 183 -8.92 -6.59 9.79
CA TRP A 183 -7.76 -6.75 10.66
C TRP A 183 -6.56 -7.36 9.92
N TYR A 184 -5.40 -6.81 10.17
CA TYR A 184 -4.13 -7.39 9.73
C TYR A 184 -3.70 -8.49 10.68
N THR A 185 -3.27 -9.61 10.14
CA THR A 185 -2.63 -10.70 10.85
C THR A 185 -1.11 -10.49 10.78
N PRO A 186 -0.40 -10.28 11.91
CA PRO A 186 1.05 -10.26 11.93
C PRO A 186 1.65 -11.54 11.36
N LEU A 187 2.80 -11.43 10.70
CA LEU A 187 3.59 -12.59 10.31
C LEU A 187 4.28 -13.21 11.54
N ASP A 188 4.77 -14.42 11.38
CA ASP A 188 5.47 -15.14 12.43
C ASP A 188 6.60 -14.30 13.08
N HIS A 189 6.75 -14.37 14.41
CA HIS A 189 7.67 -13.57 15.24
C HIS A 189 7.53 -12.05 15.06
N VAL A 190 6.32 -11.57 14.78
CA VAL A 190 6.00 -10.15 14.78
C VAL A 190 5.00 -9.87 15.89
N GLU A 191 5.37 -8.95 16.77
CA GLU A 191 4.49 -8.44 17.82
C GLU A 191 4.20 -6.96 17.57
N VAL A 192 3.01 -6.52 17.96
CA VAL A 192 2.56 -5.14 17.79
C VAL A 192 2.05 -4.59 19.12
N ALA A 193 2.30 -3.30 19.33
CA ALA A 193 1.82 -2.56 20.48
C ALA A 193 1.41 -1.14 20.06
N LEU A 194 0.77 -0.39 20.94
CA LEU A 194 0.51 1.04 20.74
C LEU A 194 1.38 1.84 21.70
N ASN A 195 1.93 2.94 21.21
CA ASN A 195 2.56 3.94 22.07
C ASN A 195 1.51 4.85 22.75
N ALA A 196 1.96 5.80 23.57
CA ALA A 196 1.09 6.74 24.30
C ALA A 196 0.23 7.62 23.35
N ASP A 197 0.65 7.82 22.12
CA ASP A 197 -0.07 8.60 21.11
C ASP A 197 -1.06 7.76 20.29
N GLY A 198 -1.16 6.44 20.55
CA GLY A 198 -1.99 5.50 19.77
C GLY A 198 -1.36 5.07 18.44
N CYS A 199 -0.07 5.33 18.25
CA CYS A 199 0.64 4.88 17.04
C CYS A 199 1.18 3.47 17.22
N LEU A 200 1.17 2.71 16.12
CA LEU A 200 1.67 1.34 16.09
C LEU A 200 3.18 1.29 16.35
N VAL A 201 3.56 0.39 17.23
CA VAL A 201 4.96 -0.01 17.50
C VAL A 201 5.10 -1.46 17.05
N ILE A 202 6.10 -1.72 16.21
CA ILE A 202 6.35 -3.04 15.62
C ILE A 202 7.61 -3.61 16.23
N HIS A 203 7.53 -4.80 16.82
CA HIS A 203 8.67 -5.60 17.26
C HIS A 203 8.79 -6.80 16.32
N ALA A 204 9.81 -6.78 15.46
CA ALA A 204 10.06 -7.80 14.45
C ALA A 204 11.56 -8.15 14.39
N PRO A 205 12.09 -8.88 15.37
CA PRO A 205 13.54 -9.04 15.61
C PRO A 205 14.28 -9.70 14.45
N ASP A 206 13.59 -10.48 13.61
CA ASP A 206 14.21 -11.12 12.45
C ASP A 206 14.51 -10.14 11.30
N VAL A 207 13.91 -8.94 11.31
CA VAL A 207 14.02 -7.95 10.23
C VAL A 207 14.44 -6.56 10.69
N ALA A 208 14.23 -6.22 11.96
CA ALA A 208 14.63 -4.96 12.57
C ALA A 208 15.27 -5.22 13.94
N ASP A 209 16.44 -4.60 14.23
CA ASP A 209 17.16 -4.82 15.50
C ASP A 209 16.44 -4.17 16.68
N GLU A 210 15.75 -3.04 16.42
CA GLU A 210 15.02 -2.26 17.42
C GLU A 210 13.53 -2.19 17.04
N PRO A 211 12.64 -1.99 18.04
CA PRO A 211 11.23 -1.75 17.76
C PRO A 211 11.04 -0.53 16.85
N VAL A 212 10.25 -0.70 15.80
CA VAL A 212 9.94 0.38 14.85
C VAL A 212 8.72 1.14 15.36
N VAL A 213 8.92 2.37 15.81
CA VAL A 213 7.84 3.28 16.19
C VAL A 213 7.34 4.00 14.95
N THR A 214 6.07 3.80 14.62
CA THR A 214 5.46 4.40 13.42
C THR A 214 4.73 5.70 13.74
N ASN A 215 4.30 6.41 12.69
CA ASN A 215 3.31 7.48 12.78
C ASN A 215 1.90 7.01 12.37
N ASP A 216 1.69 5.70 12.25
CA ASP A 216 0.40 5.14 11.86
C ASP A 216 -0.45 4.89 13.11
N LEU A 217 -1.57 5.61 13.22
CA LEU A 217 -2.57 5.38 14.25
C LEU A 217 -3.23 4.03 14.01
N ALA A 218 -3.33 3.22 15.05
CA ALA A 218 -3.83 1.87 14.95
C ALA A 218 -4.76 1.49 16.11
N GLU A 219 -5.47 0.42 15.92
CA GLU A 219 -6.23 -0.26 16.96
C GLU A 219 -5.79 -1.72 17.00
N ILE A 220 -5.62 -2.26 18.20
CA ILE A 220 -5.34 -3.68 18.41
C ILE A 220 -6.66 -4.36 18.76
N ALA A 221 -6.93 -5.49 18.12
CA ALA A 221 -8.12 -6.28 18.35
C ALA A 221 -8.16 -6.82 19.80
N PRO A 222 -9.34 -7.22 20.31
CA PRO A 222 -9.48 -7.74 21.68
C PRO A 222 -8.63 -8.99 21.98
N ASP A 223 -8.18 -9.71 20.96
CA ASP A 223 -7.28 -10.86 21.10
C ASP A 223 -5.81 -10.48 21.40
N GLY A 224 -5.50 -9.16 21.32
CA GLY A 224 -4.17 -8.65 21.56
C GLY A 224 -3.15 -8.92 20.45
N TYR A 225 -3.58 -9.47 19.31
CA TYR A 225 -2.71 -9.94 18.23
C TYR A 225 -2.98 -9.25 16.90
N HIS A 226 -4.24 -9.24 16.45
CA HIS A 226 -4.61 -8.58 15.19
C HIS A 226 -4.68 -7.06 15.38
N PHE A 227 -4.44 -6.31 14.31
CA PHE A 227 -4.52 -4.85 14.35
C PHE A 227 -5.11 -4.27 13.06
N ARG A 228 -5.60 -3.04 13.13
CA ARG A 228 -6.00 -2.26 11.95
C ARG A 228 -5.42 -0.86 12.00
N ILE A 229 -5.17 -0.30 10.82
CA ILE A 229 -4.67 1.06 10.66
C ILE A 229 -5.86 2.00 10.51
N LEU A 230 -5.88 3.04 11.33
CA LEU A 230 -6.92 4.07 11.33
C LEU A 230 -6.52 5.28 10.46
N GLY A 231 -5.21 5.49 10.26
CA GLY A 231 -4.65 6.58 9.48
C GLY A 231 -3.29 7.00 10.00
N ARG A 232 -2.83 8.20 9.63
CA ARG A 232 -1.53 8.70 10.08
C ARG A 232 -1.69 9.86 11.06
N ARG A 233 -0.87 9.86 12.10
CA ARG A 233 -0.80 10.98 13.06
C ARG A 233 -0.48 12.31 12.37
N ASP A 234 0.37 12.29 11.36
CA ASP A 234 0.78 13.47 10.60
C ASP A 234 -0.38 14.08 9.77
N ASN A 235 -1.45 13.32 9.55
CA ASN A 235 -2.62 13.72 8.77
C ASN A 235 -3.82 14.10 9.65
N VAL A 236 -3.64 14.18 10.98
CA VAL A 236 -4.69 14.65 11.89
C VAL A 236 -4.80 16.16 11.79
N ILE A 237 -5.98 16.66 11.47
CA ILE A 237 -6.31 18.09 11.41
C ILE A 237 -6.86 18.52 12.77
N CYS A 238 -6.24 19.53 13.39
CA CYS A 238 -6.67 20.06 14.67
C CYS A 238 -7.52 21.32 14.50
N SER A 239 -8.84 21.15 14.30
CA SER A 239 -9.76 22.26 14.03
C SER A 239 -10.61 22.62 15.25
N GLY A 240 -10.39 23.78 15.83
CA GLY A 240 -11.16 24.26 17.00
C GLY A 240 -11.07 23.31 18.20
N GLY A 241 -9.93 22.65 18.40
CA GLY A 241 -9.71 21.66 19.48
C GLY A 241 -10.21 20.25 19.18
N ILE A 242 -10.81 20.03 18.01
CA ILE A 242 -11.27 18.71 17.56
C ILE A 242 -10.19 18.08 16.67
N LYS A 243 -9.78 16.86 16.99
CA LYS A 243 -8.89 16.05 16.16
C LYS A 243 -9.71 15.33 15.09
N ILE A 244 -9.40 15.60 13.83
CA ILE A 244 -10.09 15.05 12.66
C ILE A 244 -9.11 14.22 11.86
N GLN A 245 -9.36 12.92 11.76
CA GLN A 245 -8.52 12.02 10.96
C GLN A 245 -8.87 12.17 9.49
N THR A 246 -7.91 12.61 8.68
CA THR A 246 -8.08 12.88 7.25
C THR A 246 -8.59 11.65 6.49
N GLU A 247 -7.99 10.50 6.75
CA GLU A 247 -8.33 9.24 6.08
C GLU A 247 -9.75 8.78 6.44
N GLU A 248 -10.22 9.06 7.64
CA GLU A 248 -11.59 8.72 8.05
C GLU A 248 -12.62 9.61 7.32
N VAL A 249 -12.33 10.90 7.16
CA VAL A 249 -13.16 11.80 6.37
C VAL A 249 -13.24 11.33 4.92
N GLU A 250 -12.09 11.00 4.33
CA GLU A 250 -12.02 10.47 2.95
C GLU A 250 -12.79 9.16 2.81
N ARG A 251 -12.64 8.23 3.75
CA ARG A 251 -13.35 6.95 3.77
C ARG A 251 -14.86 7.11 3.78
N LEU A 252 -15.37 8.06 4.56
CA LEU A 252 -16.81 8.34 4.64
C LEU A 252 -17.35 8.95 3.35
N LEU A 253 -16.58 9.81 2.69
CA LEU A 253 -17.00 10.52 1.48
C LEU A 253 -16.88 9.71 0.19
N LEU A 254 -15.94 8.76 0.15
CA LEU A 254 -15.59 8.01 -1.06
C LEU A 254 -16.80 7.31 -1.73
N PRO A 255 -17.78 6.71 -1.02
CA PRO A 255 -18.94 6.10 -1.65
C PRO A 255 -19.94 7.11 -2.28
N HIS A 256 -19.78 8.40 -1.98
CA HIS A 256 -20.75 9.44 -2.33
C HIS A 256 -20.25 10.44 -3.37
N LEU A 257 -18.93 10.51 -3.58
CA LEU A 257 -18.28 11.39 -4.54
C LEU A 257 -17.72 10.60 -5.71
N SER A 258 -18.09 10.97 -6.93
CA SER A 258 -17.62 10.30 -8.15
C SER A 258 -16.29 10.88 -8.67
N ALA A 259 -16.05 12.17 -8.45
CA ALA A 259 -14.80 12.81 -8.85
C ALA A 259 -13.70 12.56 -7.81
N PRO A 260 -12.44 12.45 -8.24
CA PRO A 260 -11.31 12.34 -7.33
C PRO A 260 -11.24 13.54 -6.38
N PHE A 261 -10.93 13.27 -5.12
CA PHE A 261 -10.78 14.31 -4.10
C PHE A 261 -9.71 13.92 -3.07
N MET A 262 -9.27 14.90 -2.33
CA MET A 262 -8.32 14.74 -1.22
C MET A 262 -8.66 15.73 -0.10
N ILE A 263 -8.71 15.23 1.12
CA ILE A 263 -8.86 16.08 2.31
C ILE A 263 -7.49 16.53 2.77
N THR A 264 -7.37 17.80 3.08
CA THR A 264 -6.16 18.44 3.60
C THR A 264 -6.53 19.54 4.58
N HIS A 265 -5.56 20.31 5.03
CA HIS A 265 -5.78 21.40 5.97
C HIS A 265 -5.17 22.71 5.46
N ARG A 266 -5.63 23.81 6.07
CA ARG A 266 -5.02 25.12 5.99
C ARG A 266 -5.04 25.76 7.38
N ASN A 267 -3.97 26.48 7.69
CA ASN A 267 -3.93 27.29 8.94
C ASN A 267 -5.04 28.34 8.94
N ASP A 268 -5.68 28.50 10.07
CA ASP A 268 -6.75 29.47 10.31
C ASP A 268 -6.59 30.14 11.69
N ALA A 269 -6.69 31.47 11.72
CA ALA A 269 -6.45 32.27 12.94
C ALA A 269 -7.44 31.97 14.07
N ARG A 270 -8.65 31.50 13.75
CA ARG A 270 -9.72 31.23 14.71
C ARG A 270 -9.74 29.77 15.18
N PHE A 271 -9.46 28.84 14.26
CA PHE A 271 -9.63 27.41 14.52
C PHE A 271 -8.30 26.67 14.67
N GLY A 272 -7.15 27.34 14.48
CA GLY A 272 -5.84 26.72 14.36
C GLY A 272 -5.67 26.16 12.96
N GLU A 273 -6.46 25.14 12.62
CA GLU A 273 -6.55 24.57 11.29
C GLU A 273 -8.02 24.46 10.86
N ILE A 274 -8.25 24.48 9.55
CA ILE A 274 -9.54 24.15 8.94
C ILE A 274 -9.38 22.99 7.95
N VAL A 275 -10.41 22.17 7.85
CA VAL A 275 -10.52 21.12 6.85
C VAL A 275 -10.73 21.75 5.47
N VAL A 276 -9.96 21.30 4.49
CA VAL A 276 -10.04 21.73 3.09
C VAL A 276 -10.22 20.51 2.21
N MET A 277 -11.14 20.58 1.26
CA MET A 277 -11.29 19.60 0.19
C MET A 277 -10.65 20.15 -1.10
N LEU A 278 -9.70 19.40 -1.65
CA LEU A 278 -9.24 19.53 -3.02
C LEU A 278 -9.98 18.51 -3.87
N THR A 279 -10.52 18.88 -4.99
CA THR A 279 -11.27 17.96 -5.87
C THR A 279 -11.12 18.30 -7.34
N GLU A 280 -11.20 17.28 -8.19
CA GLU A 280 -11.25 17.41 -9.65
C GLU A 280 -12.67 17.68 -10.15
N ALA A 281 -13.67 17.70 -9.24
CA ALA A 281 -15.04 18.12 -9.59
C ALA A 281 -15.09 19.62 -9.91
N GLU A 282 -15.72 20.00 -11.01
CA GLU A 282 -16.01 21.40 -11.33
C GLU A 282 -17.14 21.95 -10.46
N ASP A 283 -18.13 21.12 -10.14
CA ASP A 283 -19.28 21.47 -9.30
C ASP A 283 -18.93 21.30 -7.82
N LEU A 284 -18.41 22.37 -7.22
CA LEU A 284 -18.06 22.42 -5.81
C LEU A 284 -19.30 22.47 -4.90
N GLN A 285 -20.44 22.97 -5.40
CA GLN A 285 -21.66 23.07 -4.61
C GLN A 285 -22.24 21.69 -4.31
N THR A 286 -22.30 20.81 -5.32
CA THR A 286 -22.71 19.41 -5.12
C THR A 286 -21.76 18.69 -4.14
N ALA A 287 -20.45 18.92 -4.24
CA ALA A 287 -19.48 18.33 -3.30
C ALA A 287 -19.73 18.80 -1.85
N GLU A 288 -20.01 20.10 -1.65
CA GLU A 288 -20.35 20.67 -0.33
C GLU A 288 -21.64 20.06 0.23
N GLU A 289 -22.70 19.95 -0.58
CA GLU A 289 -23.97 19.36 -0.16
C GLU A 289 -23.81 17.90 0.29
N ILE A 290 -22.98 17.13 -0.42
CA ILE A 290 -22.67 15.75 -0.05
C ILE A 290 -21.92 15.73 1.29
N CYS A 291 -20.88 16.56 1.45
CA CYS A 291 -20.13 16.64 2.69
C CYS A 291 -21.04 17.01 3.88
N CYS A 292 -21.96 17.96 3.69
CA CYS A 292 -22.91 18.36 4.72
C CYS A 292 -23.87 17.24 5.14
N LYS A 293 -24.23 16.34 4.23
CA LYS A 293 -25.12 15.19 4.50
C LYS A 293 -24.40 14.01 5.16
N VAL A 294 -23.15 13.77 4.77
CA VAL A 294 -22.40 12.57 5.13
C VAL A 294 -21.56 12.76 6.40
N LEU A 295 -20.94 13.96 6.54
CA LEU A 295 -19.97 14.20 7.60
C LEU A 295 -20.60 14.85 8.84
N PRO A 296 -20.09 14.51 10.05
CA PRO A 296 -20.39 15.28 11.24
C PRO A 296 -20.06 16.77 11.04
N LYS A 297 -20.87 17.65 11.63
CA LYS A 297 -20.79 19.11 11.43
C LYS A 297 -19.37 19.69 11.53
N TYR A 298 -18.57 19.20 12.48
CA TYR A 298 -17.21 19.72 12.73
C TYR A 298 -16.13 19.10 11.82
N TRP A 299 -16.47 18.07 11.06
CA TRP A 299 -15.56 17.40 10.11
C TRP A 299 -15.74 17.94 8.69
N GLN A 300 -16.80 18.70 8.45
CA GLN A 300 -17.12 19.25 7.15
C GLN A 300 -16.02 20.22 6.69
N PRO A 301 -15.55 20.10 5.44
CA PRO A 301 -14.63 21.09 4.88
C PRO A 301 -15.21 22.50 4.96
N ARG A 302 -14.38 23.45 5.32
CA ARG A 302 -14.72 24.88 5.32
C ARG A 302 -14.28 25.60 4.08
N LEU A 303 -13.48 24.92 3.26
CA LEU A 303 -13.04 25.40 1.95
C LEU A 303 -13.05 24.23 0.98
N TYR A 304 -13.62 24.46 -0.18
CA TYR A 304 -13.63 23.56 -1.33
C TYR A 304 -12.85 24.21 -2.46
N ARG A 305 -12.00 23.46 -3.13
CA ARG A 305 -11.17 23.97 -4.19
C ARG A 305 -11.10 22.97 -5.35
N HIS A 306 -11.45 23.46 -6.55
CA HIS A 306 -11.20 22.71 -7.77
C HIS A 306 -9.71 22.72 -8.12
N ILE A 307 -9.21 21.58 -8.59
CA ILE A 307 -7.86 21.39 -9.11
C ILE A 307 -7.92 20.47 -10.33
N ASP A 308 -7.04 20.68 -11.31
CA ASP A 308 -7.01 19.89 -12.55
C ASP A 308 -6.63 18.43 -12.31
N SER A 309 -5.77 18.15 -11.31
CA SER A 309 -5.39 16.80 -10.91
C SER A 309 -4.90 16.75 -9.47
N LEU A 310 -5.21 15.66 -8.77
CA LEU A 310 -4.75 15.42 -7.40
C LEU A 310 -3.22 15.28 -7.35
N PRO A 311 -2.57 15.89 -6.36
CA PRO A 311 -1.12 15.77 -6.20
C PRO A 311 -0.74 14.36 -5.76
N MET A 312 0.03 13.66 -6.60
CA MET A 312 0.55 12.32 -6.34
C MET A 312 2.08 12.31 -6.35
N THR A 313 2.67 11.42 -5.57
CA THR A 313 4.12 11.15 -5.58
C THR A 313 4.50 10.33 -6.82
N ALA A 314 5.79 10.24 -7.12
CA ALA A 314 6.31 9.40 -8.21
C ALA A 314 5.96 7.90 -8.07
N THR A 315 5.61 7.47 -6.85
CA THR A 315 5.19 6.09 -6.54
C THR A 315 3.68 5.89 -6.52
N GLY A 316 2.90 6.91 -6.98
CA GLY A 316 1.44 6.84 -7.05
C GLY A 316 0.73 6.97 -5.71
N LYS A 317 1.39 7.51 -4.67
CA LYS A 317 0.76 7.80 -3.37
C LYS A 317 0.29 9.26 -3.30
N PRO A 318 -0.76 9.59 -2.52
CA PRO A 318 -1.14 10.97 -2.25
C PRO A 318 0.02 11.81 -1.71
N ASP A 319 0.33 12.93 -2.39
CA ASP A 319 1.32 13.90 -1.92
C ASP A 319 0.64 14.91 -0.98
N ARG A 320 0.48 14.50 0.29
CA ARG A 320 -0.19 15.31 1.33
C ARG A 320 0.50 16.66 1.56
N ALA A 321 1.85 16.70 1.47
CA ALA A 321 2.60 17.94 1.65
C ALA A 321 2.34 18.93 0.50
N LYS A 322 2.23 18.44 -0.74
CA LYS A 322 1.86 19.27 -1.89
C LYS A 322 0.40 19.72 -1.79
N ALA A 323 -0.51 18.84 -1.36
CA ALA A 323 -1.92 19.16 -1.13
C ALA A 323 -2.09 20.31 -0.10
N ALA A 324 -1.39 20.25 1.04
CA ALA A 324 -1.42 21.30 2.05
C ALA A 324 -0.91 22.66 1.51
N ARG A 325 0.17 22.64 0.70
CA ARG A 325 0.64 23.86 0.01
C ARG A 325 -0.40 24.42 -0.96
N MET A 326 -1.07 23.57 -1.72
CA MET A 326 -2.14 23.98 -2.65
C MET A 326 -3.34 24.55 -1.89
N ALA A 327 -3.67 24.01 -0.73
CA ALA A 327 -4.76 24.52 0.11
C ALA A 327 -4.45 25.88 0.76
N ALA A 328 -3.18 26.23 0.92
CA ALA A 328 -2.73 27.50 1.50
C ALA A 328 -2.79 28.69 0.54
N LEU A 329 -2.76 28.44 -0.77
CA LEU A 329 -2.91 29.47 -1.83
C LEU A 329 -4.34 30.01 -1.89
#